data_bc46ab93793cc184d07c713a3c45ce69
#
_entry.id   bc46ab93793cc184d07c713a3c45ce69
#
_cell.length_a   1.000
_cell.length_b   1.000
_cell.length_c   1.000
_cell.angle_alpha   90.00
_cell.angle_beta   90.00
_cell.angle_gamma   90.00
#
_symmetry.space_group_name_H-M   'P 1'
#
loop_
_entity.id
_entity.type
_entity.pdbx_description
1 polymer ?
#
loop_
_entity_poly.entity_id
_entity_poly.type
_entity_poly.pdbx_seq_one_letter_code
_entity_poly.pdbx_strand_id
1 'polypeptide(L)'
;SFLVVHTVYVGLVRPNAEAVLEAERQAIAAQQESGETVTIERSAWVVLKDYDQEACFILMFWVMAIMGLKAQAVGAQLNLLNQSLVKIEEGRRVLPEDARKLARPLEALPQPERGFLLPRALRAALNRYGSTASVADVSSVVRDLCDTEADRLDSELSMVRYITWAIPSIGFIGTVRGIGTALGNAHEAVAGNISAVTASLGVAFNSTFVALLISIVIMFLTHQITLMQERMVMETQDYCDYNL
;
A
#
# COMPACT_ATOMS: atom_id res chain seq x y z
N SER A 1 -2.80 8.95 11.19
CA SER A 1 -3.86 8.95 10.15
C SER A 1 -5.26 9.02 10.74
N PHE A 2 -5.59 8.20 11.77
CA PHE A 2 -6.94 8.15 12.36
C PHE A 2 -7.49 9.53 12.75
N LEU A 3 -6.80 10.29 13.61
CA LEU A 3 -7.26 11.60 14.08
C LEU A 3 -7.49 12.58 12.91
N VAL A 4 -6.60 12.61 11.93
CA VAL A 4 -6.72 13.51 10.77
C VAL A 4 -7.94 13.17 9.93
N VAL A 5 -8.13 11.90 9.57
CA VAL A 5 -9.28 11.48 8.77
C VAL A 5 -10.58 11.73 9.53
N HIS A 6 -10.63 11.34 10.81
CA HIS A 6 -11.82 11.55 11.64
C HIS A 6 -12.18 13.05 11.77
N THR A 7 -11.19 13.92 11.98
CA THR A 7 -11.42 15.38 12.04
C THR A 7 -11.97 15.92 10.71
N VAL A 8 -11.45 15.45 9.59
CA VAL A 8 -11.96 15.84 8.25
C VAL A 8 -13.39 15.34 8.07
N TYR A 9 -13.70 14.12 8.50
CA TYR A 9 -15.06 13.57 8.40
C TYR A 9 -16.06 14.33 9.26
N VAL A 10 -15.72 14.63 10.52
CA VAL A 10 -16.61 15.35 11.44
C VAL A 10 -16.73 16.83 11.09
N GLY A 11 -15.62 17.48 10.67
CA GLY A 11 -15.59 18.91 10.44
C GLY A 11 -15.98 19.33 9.01
N LEU A 12 -15.85 18.45 8.02
CA LEU A 12 -16.07 18.81 6.62
C LEU A 12 -17.06 17.89 5.91
N VAL A 13 -16.84 16.56 5.94
CA VAL A 13 -17.63 15.63 5.11
C VAL A 13 -19.08 15.55 5.58
N ARG A 14 -19.29 15.26 6.86
CA ARG A 14 -20.64 15.09 7.43
C ARG A 14 -21.48 16.36 7.41
N PRO A 15 -20.96 17.54 7.82
CA PRO A 15 -21.77 18.77 7.75
C PRO A 15 -22.17 19.14 6.33
N ASN A 16 -21.28 19.00 5.35
CA ASN A 16 -21.62 19.27 3.96
C ASN A 16 -22.61 18.23 3.40
N ALA A 17 -22.49 16.96 3.79
CA ALA A 17 -23.45 15.94 3.40
C ALA A 17 -24.85 16.19 3.99
N GLU A 18 -24.93 16.61 5.25
CA GLU A 18 -26.18 16.97 5.91
C GLU A 18 -26.84 18.17 5.23
N ALA A 19 -26.07 19.23 4.91
CA ALA A 19 -26.59 20.40 4.21
C ALA A 19 -27.15 20.04 2.83
N VAL A 20 -26.49 19.15 2.07
CA VAL A 20 -27.00 18.66 0.77
C VAL A 20 -28.28 17.86 0.96
N LEU A 21 -28.32 16.95 1.94
CA LEU A 21 -29.52 16.14 2.21
C LEU A 21 -30.70 16.96 2.68
N GLU A 22 -30.49 18.03 3.44
CA GLU A 22 -31.56 18.97 3.83
C GLU A 22 -32.09 19.75 2.63
N ALA A 23 -31.18 20.22 1.76
CA ALA A 23 -31.57 20.89 0.53
C ALA A 23 -32.37 19.95 -0.40
N GLU A 24 -31.97 18.68 -0.53
CA GLU A 24 -32.70 17.67 -1.29
C GLU A 24 -34.09 17.40 -0.69
N ARG A 25 -34.19 17.28 0.65
CA ARG A 25 -35.49 17.09 1.31
C ARG A 25 -36.45 18.28 1.07
N GLN A 26 -35.93 19.50 1.14
CA GLN A 26 -36.71 20.70 0.88
C GLN A 26 -37.17 20.76 -0.59
N ALA A 27 -36.30 20.39 -1.53
CA ALA A 27 -36.62 20.32 -2.95
C ALA A 27 -37.72 19.28 -3.23
N ILE A 28 -37.65 18.09 -2.62
CA ILE A 28 -38.66 17.03 -2.75
C ILE A 28 -39.99 17.48 -2.15
N ALA A 29 -40.00 18.17 -1.00
CA ALA A 29 -41.23 18.69 -0.38
C ALA A 29 -41.89 19.75 -1.27
N ALA A 30 -41.12 20.68 -1.83
CA ALA A 30 -41.64 21.69 -2.78
C ALA A 30 -42.16 21.06 -4.07
N GLN A 31 -41.55 19.97 -4.53
CA GLN A 31 -41.97 19.20 -5.69
C GLN A 31 -43.34 18.54 -5.51
N GLN A 32 -43.64 18.01 -4.32
CA GLN A 32 -44.93 17.42 -4.01
C GLN A 32 -46.08 18.45 -4.13
N GLU A 33 -45.76 19.73 -3.97
CA GLU A 33 -46.71 20.82 -4.11
C GLU A 33 -46.84 21.33 -5.57
N SER A 34 -45.77 21.26 -6.38
CA SER A 34 -45.71 21.84 -7.74
C SER A 34 -45.88 20.85 -8.89
N GLY A 35 -45.69 19.54 -8.66
CA GLY A 35 -45.83 18.50 -9.70
C GLY A 35 -44.70 18.42 -10.73
N GLU A 36 -43.60 19.17 -10.56
CA GLU A 36 -42.44 19.14 -11.45
C GLU A 36 -41.43 18.05 -11.03
N THR A 37 -40.79 17.39 -12.00
CA THR A 37 -39.75 16.37 -11.71
C THR A 37 -38.40 17.02 -11.48
N VAL A 38 -37.84 16.91 -10.26
CA VAL A 38 -36.50 17.35 -9.93
C VAL A 38 -35.52 16.17 -10.10
N THR A 39 -34.45 16.35 -10.88
CA THR A 39 -33.35 15.40 -10.98
C THR A 39 -32.42 15.63 -9.81
N ILE A 40 -32.32 14.64 -8.92
CA ILE A 40 -31.38 14.67 -7.77
C ILE A 40 -30.00 14.25 -8.26
N GLU A 41 -29.05 15.19 -8.32
CA GLU A 41 -27.64 14.87 -8.59
C GLU A 41 -26.99 14.28 -7.35
N ARG A 42 -26.33 13.12 -7.50
CA ARG A 42 -25.60 12.48 -6.40
C ARG A 42 -24.37 13.29 -6.01
N SER A 43 -24.45 13.99 -4.90
CA SER A 43 -23.32 14.72 -4.33
C SER A 43 -22.25 13.76 -3.80
N ALA A 44 -20.95 14.05 -4.09
CA ALA A 44 -19.82 13.30 -3.56
C ALA A 44 -19.80 13.30 -2.01
N TRP A 45 -20.27 14.35 -1.36
CA TRP A 45 -20.37 14.43 0.10
C TRP A 45 -21.31 13.37 0.68
N VAL A 46 -22.45 13.16 0.03
CA VAL A 46 -23.45 12.15 0.44
C VAL A 46 -22.90 10.74 0.22
N VAL A 47 -22.09 10.53 -0.84
CA VAL A 47 -21.45 9.24 -1.11
C VAL A 47 -20.41 8.88 -0.05
N LEU A 48 -19.70 9.87 0.50
CA LEU A 48 -18.56 9.65 1.40
C LEU A 48 -18.88 9.74 2.90
N LYS A 49 -20.12 10.03 3.29
CA LYS A 49 -20.46 10.42 4.67
C LYS A 49 -20.43 9.30 5.72
N ASP A 50 -20.54 8.04 5.30
CA ASP A 50 -20.79 6.92 6.21
C ASP A 50 -19.49 6.42 6.91
N TYR A 51 -19.68 5.79 8.06
CA TYR A 51 -18.57 5.28 8.88
C TYR A 51 -17.74 4.19 8.18
N ASP A 52 -18.36 3.42 7.30
CA ASP A 52 -17.64 2.35 6.56
C ASP A 52 -16.61 2.96 5.62
N GLN A 53 -16.96 4.05 4.93
CA GLN A 53 -16.02 4.76 4.06
C GLN A 53 -14.91 5.45 4.88
N GLU A 54 -15.26 6.06 6.02
CA GLU A 54 -14.28 6.63 6.94
C GLU A 54 -13.24 5.59 7.36
N ALA A 55 -13.69 4.38 7.74
CA ALA A 55 -12.81 3.28 8.09
C ALA A 55 -11.89 2.85 6.91
N CYS A 56 -12.45 2.78 5.70
CA CYS A 56 -11.67 2.49 4.49
C CYS A 56 -10.60 3.55 4.22
N PHE A 57 -10.90 4.85 4.37
CA PHE A 57 -9.92 5.92 4.21
C PHE A 57 -8.84 5.90 5.28
N ILE A 58 -9.18 5.60 6.54
CA ILE A 58 -8.20 5.45 7.63
C ILE A 58 -7.20 4.35 7.28
N LEU A 59 -7.69 3.19 6.85
CA LEU A 59 -6.86 2.06 6.43
C LEU A 59 -6.03 2.38 5.20
N MET A 60 -6.61 3.07 4.21
CA MET A 60 -5.91 3.52 3.01
C MET A 60 -4.70 4.39 3.37
N PHE A 61 -4.89 5.44 4.17
CA PHE A 61 -3.80 6.32 4.57
C PHE A 61 -2.75 5.62 5.42
N TRP A 62 -3.16 4.65 6.24
CA TRP A 62 -2.22 3.85 7.02
C TRP A 62 -1.33 3.00 6.11
N VAL A 63 -1.93 2.27 5.16
CA VAL A 63 -1.19 1.49 4.17
C VAL A 63 -0.30 2.38 3.31
N MET A 64 -0.80 3.54 2.85
CA MET A 64 -0.02 4.49 2.07
C MET A 64 1.23 4.98 2.82
N ALA A 65 1.13 5.23 4.14
CA ALA A 65 2.27 5.60 4.96
C ALA A 65 3.30 4.46 5.06
N ILE A 66 2.85 3.22 5.29
CA ILE A 66 3.73 2.04 5.33
C ILE A 66 4.44 1.87 3.98
N MET A 67 3.69 1.90 2.89
CA MET A 67 4.23 1.74 1.54
C MET A 67 5.22 2.85 1.18
N GLY A 68 4.93 4.10 1.57
CA GLY A 68 5.84 5.23 1.36
C GLY A 68 7.19 5.04 2.04
N LEU A 69 7.20 4.59 3.30
CA LEU A 69 8.43 4.27 4.03
C LEU A 69 9.20 3.12 3.38
N LYS A 70 8.50 2.08 2.94
CA LYS A 70 9.11 0.93 2.23
C LYS A 70 9.70 1.35 0.88
N ALA A 71 8.98 2.15 0.09
CA ALA A 71 9.47 2.66 -1.19
C ALA A 71 10.72 3.52 -1.02
N GLN A 72 10.77 4.38 0.01
CA GLN A 72 11.96 5.17 0.34
C GLN A 72 13.16 4.27 0.70
N ALA A 73 12.94 3.24 1.52
CA ALA A 73 14.00 2.32 1.93
C ALA A 73 14.57 1.53 0.74
N VAL A 74 13.69 1.02 -0.15
CA VAL A 74 14.11 0.32 -1.37
C VAL A 74 14.80 1.28 -2.35
N GLY A 75 14.27 2.49 -2.53
CA GLY A 75 14.87 3.52 -3.37
C GLY A 75 16.29 3.90 -2.92
N ALA A 76 16.52 4.02 -1.61
CA ALA A 76 17.85 4.27 -1.06
C ALA A 76 18.83 3.12 -1.37
N GLN A 77 18.38 1.87 -1.32
CA GLN A 77 19.20 0.71 -1.65
C GLN A 77 19.51 0.65 -3.15
N LEU A 78 18.54 0.91 -4.02
CA LEU A 78 18.75 1.00 -5.48
C LEU A 78 19.74 2.11 -5.86
N ASN A 79 19.70 3.25 -5.17
CA ASN A 79 20.66 4.32 -5.38
C ASN A 79 22.11 3.91 -5.03
N LEU A 80 22.27 3.04 -4.04
CA LEU A 80 23.59 2.52 -3.67
C LEU A 80 24.15 1.53 -4.71
N LEU A 81 23.29 0.78 -5.40
CA LEU A 81 23.68 -0.11 -6.50
C LEU A 81 24.33 0.63 -7.67
N ASN A 82 23.97 1.90 -7.88
CA ASN A 82 24.58 2.74 -8.90
C ASN A 82 26.00 3.21 -8.53
N GLN A 83 26.48 2.91 -7.32
CA GLN A 83 27.80 3.28 -6.87
C GLN A 83 28.75 2.08 -6.98
N SER A 84 29.94 2.26 -7.54
CA SER A 84 30.96 1.22 -7.57
C SER A 84 31.61 1.08 -6.20
N LEU A 85 31.03 0.23 -5.33
CA LEU A 85 31.50 0.02 -3.95
C LEU A 85 32.80 -0.79 -3.89
N VAL A 86 32.98 -1.74 -4.81
CA VAL A 86 34.20 -2.53 -4.96
C VAL A 86 34.72 -2.33 -6.36
N LYS A 87 35.93 -1.80 -6.46
CA LYS A 87 36.64 -1.63 -7.73
C LYS A 87 37.66 -2.74 -7.88
N ILE A 88 37.35 -3.74 -8.69
CA ILE A 88 38.29 -4.74 -9.14
C ILE A 88 38.70 -4.33 -10.57
N GLU A 89 40.00 -4.14 -10.80
CA GLU A 89 40.52 -3.85 -12.15
C GLU A 89 40.28 -5.08 -13.04
N GLU A 90 39.73 -4.88 -14.23
CA GLU A 90 39.50 -5.95 -15.20
C GLU A 90 40.82 -6.71 -15.49
N GLY A 91 40.75 -8.04 -15.42
CA GLY A 91 41.89 -8.93 -15.62
C GLY A 91 42.81 -9.13 -14.41
N ARG A 92 42.56 -8.50 -13.28
CA ARG A 92 43.33 -8.73 -12.05
C ARG A 92 42.75 -9.92 -11.29
N ARG A 93 43.62 -10.92 -11.04
CA ARG A 93 43.25 -12.07 -10.22
C ARG A 93 43.22 -11.63 -8.77
N VAL A 94 42.08 -11.71 -8.12
CA VAL A 94 41.93 -11.44 -6.69
C VAL A 94 42.45 -12.63 -5.90
N LEU A 95 43.36 -12.39 -4.97
CA LEU A 95 43.88 -13.42 -4.05
C LEU A 95 43.00 -13.45 -2.78
N PRO A 96 42.83 -14.61 -2.12
CA PRO A 96 42.05 -14.69 -0.87
C PRO A 96 42.55 -13.72 0.23
N GLU A 97 43.85 -13.38 0.22
CA GLU A 97 44.43 -12.41 1.14
C GLU A 97 43.98 -10.96 0.89
N ASP A 98 43.61 -10.63 -0.37
CA ASP A 98 43.14 -9.31 -0.73
C ASP A 98 41.65 -9.09 -0.38
N ALA A 99 40.89 -10.15 -0.10
CA ALA A 99 39.48 -10.06 0.26
C ALA A 99 39.21 -9.11 1.44
N ARG A 100 40.11 -9.13 2.46
CA ARG A 100 40.04 -8.21 3.61
C ARG A 100 40.25 -6.74 3.22
N LYS A 101 41.13 -6.47 2.24
CA LYS A 101 41.38 -5.09 1.76
C LYS A 101 40.19 -4.57 0.97
N LEU A 102 39.54 -5.42 0.17
CA LEU A 102 38.35 -5.11 -0.60
C LEU A 102 37.12 -4.93 0.29
N ALA A 103 37.07 -5.53 1.48
CA ALA A 103 35.99 -5.35 2.45
C ALA A 103 36.05 -4.02 3.23
N ARG A 104 37.22 -3.37 3.33
CA ARG A 104 37.39 -2.11 4.10
C ARG A 104 36.46 -0.96 3.66
N PRO A 105 36.29 -0.69 2.35
CA PRO A 105 35.36 0.35 1.91
C PRO A 105 33.91 0.11 2.39
N LEU A 106 33.48 -1.16 2.46
CA LEU A 106 32.15 -1.54 2.94
C LEU A 106 31.97 -1.28 4.44
N GLU A 107 33.07 -1.41 5.21
CA GLU A 107 33.08 -1.10 6.65
C GLU A 107 33.11 0.41 6.93
N ALA A 108 33.57 1.21 5.97
CA ALA A 108 33.60 2.67 6.06
C ALA A 108 32.25 3.34 5.76
N LEU A 109 31.27 2.62 5.20
CA LEU A 109 29.95 3.13 4.91
C LEU A 109 29.23 3.63 6.19
N PRO A 110 28.32 4.62 6.10
CA PRO A 110 27.46 5.04 7.21
C PRO A 110 26.63 3.88 7.76
N GLN A 111 26.28 3.94 9.05
CA GLN A 111 25.55 2.85 9.75
C GLN A 111 24.30 2.36 9.00
N PRO A 112 23.38 3.23 8.50
CA PRO A 112 22.20 2.73 7.80
C PRO A 112 22.55 1.98 6.51
N GLU A 113 23.55 2.42 5.76
CA GLU A 113 23.94 1.83 4.47
C GLU A 113 24.65 0.48 4.64
N ARG A 114 25.37 0.25 5.74
CA ARG A 114 25.97 -1.07 6.03
C ARG A 114 24.95 -2.17 6.17
N GLY A 115 23.72 -1.83 6.56
CA GLY A 115 22.59 -2.75 6.70
C GLY A 115 21.91 -3.11 5.38
N PHE A 116 22.19 -2.40 4.29
CA PHE A 116 21.60 -2.66 2.98
C PHE A 116 22.04 -3.99 2.40
N LEU A 117 21.25 -4.54 1.48
CA LEU A 117 21.48 -5.87 0.93
C LEU A 117 22.83 -5.96 0.21
N LEU A 118 23.17 -5.00 -0.66
CA LEU A 118 24.40 -5.02 -1.43
C LEU A 118 25.68 -5.05 -0.55
N PRO A 119 25.90 -4.14 0.42
CA PRO A 119 27.06 -4.22 1.31
C PRO A 119 27.13 -5.51 2.13
N ARG A 120 25.97 -6.05 2.55
CA ARG A 120 25.89 -7.32 3.25
C ARG A 120 26.30 -8.49 2.35
N ALA A 121 25.81 -8.52 1.12
CA ALA A 121 26.12 -9.54 0.12
C ALA A 121 27.62 -9.52 -0.24
N LEU A 122 28.14 -8.34 -0.56
CA LEU A 122 29.57 -8.17 -0.88
C LEU A 122 30.49 -8.60 0.29
N ARG A 123 30.14 -8.22 1.53
CA ARG A 123 30.90 -8.62 2.71
C ARG A 123 30.85 -10.13 2.93
N ALA A 124 29.67 -10.74 2.78
CA ALA A 124 29.51 -12.19 2.90
C ALA A 124 30.34 -12.93 1.83
N ALA A 125 30.26 -12.46 0.59
CA ALA A 125 31.00 -12.97 -0.55
C ALA A 125 32.52 -12.90 -0.34
N LEU A 126 33.06 -11.73 0.02
CA LEU A 126 34.49 -11.54 0.28
C LEU A 126 35.00 -12.37 1.46
N ASN A 127 34.23 -12.46 2.54
CA ASN A 127 34.55 -13.30 3.68
C ASN A 127 34.58 -14.79 3.29
N ARG A 128 33.62 -15.24 2.50
CA ARG A 128 33.56 -16.63 2.03
C ARG A 128 34.73 -16.92 1.11
N TYR A 129 35.04 -16.05 0.16
CA TYR A 129 36.19 -16.19 -0.74
C TYR A 129 37.49 -16.25 0.03
N GLY A 130 37.71 -15.39 1.02
CA GLY A 130 38.91 -15.38 1.86
C GLY A 130 39.10 -16.66 2.66
N SER A 131 38.06 -17.44 2.93
CA SER A 131 38.13 -18.70 3.68
C SER A 131 38.20 -19.94 2.81
N THR A 132 37.54 -19.97 1.64
CA THR A 132 37.40 -21.18 0.81
C THR A 132 38.17 -21.10 -0.51
N ALA A 133 38.51 -19.90 -0.98
CA ALA A 133 39.08 -19.63 -2.32
C ALA A 133 38.23 -20.24 -3.46
N SER A 134 36.94 -20.46 -3.24
CA SER A 134 36.00 -21.10 -4.16
C SER A 134 34.93 -20.10 -4.64
N VAL A 135 34.90 -19.84 -5.95
CA VAL A 135 33.87 -18.97 -6.58
C VAL A 135 32.48 -19.59 -6.45
N ALA A 136 32.37 -20.91 -6.56
CA ALA A 136 31.09 -21.61 -6.42
C ALA A 136 30.46 -21.40 -5.01
N ASP A 137 31.29 -21.42 -3.97
CA ASP A 137 30.84 -21.17 -2.60
C ASP A 137 30.42 -19.72 -2.39
N VAL A 138 31.07 -18.76 -3.09
CA VAL A 138 30.71 -17.35 -3.07
C VAL A 138 29.34 -17.12 -3.71
N SER A 139 29.13 -17.64 -4.91
CA SER A 139 27.82 -17.54 -5.60
C SER A 139 26.70 -18.16 -4.76
N SER A 140 26.95 -19.32 -4.12
CA SER A 140 25.96 -19.94 -3.23
C SER A 140 25.58 -19.01 -2.07
N VAL A 141 26.55 -18.45 -1.37
CA VAL A 141 26.29 -17.56 -0.21
C VAL A 141 25.55 -16.29 -0.62
N VAL A 142 25.89 -15.70 -1.77
CA VAL A 142 25.18 -14.52 -2.28
C VAL A 142 23.73 -14.85 -2.60
N ARG A 143 23.49 -15.97 -3.29
CA ARG A 143 22.15 -16.44 -3.62
C ARG A 143 21.32 -16.70 -2.37
N ASP A 144 21.82 -17.46 -1.42
CA ASP A 144 21.13 -17.77 -0.17
C ASP A 144 20.75 -16.50 0.61
N LEU A 145 21.63 -15.48 0.58
CA LEU A 145 21.38 -14.19 1.22
C LEU A 145 20.31 -13.38 0.48
N CYS A 146 20.33 -13.38 -0.85
CA CYS A 146 19.32 -12.72 -1.69
C CYS A 146 17.95 -13.39 -1.52
N ASP A 147 17.88 -14.72 -1.51
CA ASP A 147 16.64 -15.46 -1.30
C ASP A 147 16.06 -15.19 0.10
N THR A 148 16.90 -15.19 1.13
CA THR A 148 16.48 -14.83 2.50
C THR A 148 15.95 -13.41 2.59
N GLU A 149 16.57 -12.46 1.89
CA GLU A 149 16.09 -11.07 1.88
C GLU A 149 14.80 -10.94 1.09
N ALA A 150 14.61 -11.66 -0.02
CA ALA A 150 13.36 -11.69 -0.78
C ALA A 150 12.19 -12.19 0.09
N ASP A 151 12.39 -13.30 0.81
CA ASP A 151 11.40 -13.85 1.75
C ASP A 151 11.06 -12.87 2.87
N ARG A 152 12.07 -12.17 3.39
CA ARG A 152 11.88 -11.15 4.42
C ARG A 152 11.03 -9.98 3.89
N LEU A 153 11.36 -9.46 2.71
CA LEU A 153 10.63 -8.36 2.08
C LEU A 153 9.17 -8.73 1.79
N ASP A 154 8.93 -9.96 1.32
CA ASP A 154 7.58 -10.47 1.11
C ASP A 154 6.79 -10.58 2.42
N SER A 155 7.42 -11.11 3.47
CA SER A 155 6.83 -11.17 4.81
C SER A 155 6.49 -9.78 5.36
N GLU A 156 7.33 -8.77 5.12
CA GLU A 156 7.10 -7.40 5.54
C GLU A 156 5.89 -6.73 4.85
N LEU A 157 5.47 -7.22 3.68
CA LEU A 157 4.26 -6.76 2.99
C LEU A 157 2.99 -7.51 3.41
N SER A 158 3.08 -8.52 4.26
CA SER A 158 1.92 -9.33 4.68
C SER A 158 0.80 -8.49 5.31
N MET A 159 1.14 -7.51 6.15
CA MET A 159 0.17 -6.60 6.76
C MET A 159 -0.50 -5.69 5.70
N VAL A 160 0.24 -5.23 4.71
CA VAL A 160 -0.29 -4.44 3.59
C VAL A 160 -1.30 -5.28 2.81
N ARG A 161 -0.96 -6.53 2.48
CA ARG A 161 -1.88 -7.47 1.82
C ARG A 161 -3.13 -7.73 2.65
N TYR A 162 -2.98 -7.93 3.95
CA TYR A 162 -4.14 -8.11 4.85
C TYR A 162 -5.10 -6.91 4.79
N ILE A 163 -4.59 -5.69 4.88
CA ILE A 163 -5.41 -4.47 4.83
C ILE A 163 -6.04 -4.30 3.45
N THR A 164 -5.34 -4.64 2.38
CA THR A 164 -5.86 -4.62 1.01
C THR A 164 -7.11 -5.50 0.86
N TRP A 165 -7.18 -6.64 1.57
CA TRP A 165 -8.35 -7.50 1.63
C TRP A 165 -9.41 -7.01 2.63
N ALA A 166 -9.01 -6.34 3.71
CA ALA A 166 -9.93 -5.84 4.71
C ALA A 166 -10.82 -4.71 4.18
N ILE A 167 -10.29 -3.84 3.32
CA ILE A 167 -11.05 -2.69 2.79
C ILE A 167 -12.29 -3.12 1.99
N PRO A 168 -12.22 -4.02 0.99
CA PRO A 168 -13.42 -4.53 0.32
C PRO A 168 -14.39 -5.22 1.27
N SER A 169 -13.87 -5.92 2.27
CA SER A 169 -14.69 -6.60 3.27
C SER A 169 -15.52 -5.61 4.11
N ILE A 170 -14.93 -4.47 4.48
CA ILE A 170 -15.66 -3.39 5.17
C ILE A 170 -16.73 -2.81 4.26
N GLY A 171 -16.43 -2.57 2.97
CA GLY A 171 -17.42 -2.12 1.99
C GLY A 171 -18.58 -3.10 1.86
N PHE A 172 -18.31 -4.39 1.86
CA PHE A 172 -19.34 -5.43 1.82
C PHE A 172 -20.21 -5.46 3.09
N ILE A 173 -19.60 -5.27 4.27
CA ILE A 173 -20.35 -5.11 5.53
C ILE A 173 -21.31 -3.92 5.43
N GLY A 174 -20.87 -2.79 4.87
CA GLY A 174 -21.71 -1.63 4.60
C GLY A 174 -22.91 -1.95 3.71
N THR A 175 -22.69 -2.77 2.66
CA THR A 175 -23.78 -3.24 1.79
C THR A 175 -24.81 -4.07 2.55
N VAL A 176 -24.34 -5.07 3.32
CA VAL A 176 -25.25 -5.92 4.11
C VAL A 176 -26.05 -5.10 5.12
N ARG A 177 -25.40 -4.15 5.79
CA ARG A 177 -26.05 -3.22 6.72
C ARG A 177 -27.10 -2.35 6.02
N GLY A 178 -26.75 -1.76 4.89
CA GLY A 178 -27.66 -0.89 4.14
C GLY A 178 -28.88 -1.63 3.58
N ILE A 179 -28.70 -2.85 3.06
CA ILE A 179 -29.80 -3.71 2.62
C ILE A 179 -30.67 -4.11 3.81
N GLY A 180 -30.06 -4.48 4.95
CA GLY A 180 -30.79 -4.82 6.18
C GLY A 180 -31.68 -3.66 6.66
N THR A 181 -31.16 -2.42 6.63
CA THR A 181 -31.93 -1.20 6.94
C THR A 181 -33.06 -0.96 5.92
N ALA A 182 -32.79 -1.15 4.63
CA ALA A 182 -33.81 -1.00 3.58
C ALA A 182 -34.97 -1.99 3.76
N LEU A 183 -34.67 -3.24 4.09
CA LEU A 183 -35.69 -4.25 4.42
C LEU A 183 -36.46 -3.93 5.70
N GLY A 184 -35.81 -3.36 6.72
CA GLY A 184 -36.47 -2.87 7.93
C GLY A 184 -37.50 -1.76 7.65
N ASN A 185 -37.22 -0.91 6.65
CA ASN A 185 -38.09 0.19 6.22
C ASN A 185 -39.12 -0.23 5.13
N ALA A 186 -39.19 -1.51 4.77
CA ALA A 186 -40.09 -1.97 3.69
C ALA A 186 -41.58 -1.69 3.99
N HIS A 187 -41.99 -1.64 5.24
CA HIS A 187 -43.34 -1.29 5.65
C HIS A 187 -43.73 0.15 5.26
N GLU A 188 -42.79 1.10 5.25
CA GLU A 188 -43.02 2.48 4.80
C GLU A 188 -43.24 2.52 3.27
N ALA A 189 -42.52 1.68 2.52
CA ALA A 189 -42.74 1.57 1.07
C ALA A 189 -44.14 1.05 0.75
N VAL A 190 -44.68 0.10 1.51
CA VAL A 190 -46.05 -0.39 1.37
C VAL A 190 -47.07 0.72 1.70
N ALA A 191 -46.73 1.62 2.64
CA ALA A 191 -47.53 2.81 2.97
C ALA A 191 -47.39 3.96 1.94
N GLY A 192 -46.61 3.78 0.85
CA GLY A 192 -46.39 4.74 -0.21
C GLY A 192 -45.14 5.62 -0.07
N ASN A 193 -44.37 5.46 1.00
CA ASN A 193 -43.12 6.19 1.22
C ASN A 193 -41.89 5.31 0.89
N ILE A 194 -41.41 5.37 -0.35
CA ILE A 194 -40.28 4.61 -0.85
C ILE A 194 -38.91 5.26 -0.48
N SER A 195 -38.88 6.50 -0.01
CA SER A 195 -37.69 7.32 0.11
C SER A 195 -36.69 6.73 1.13
N ALA A 196 -37.16 6.19 2.25
CA ALA A 196 -36.30 5.57 3.29
C ALA A 196 -35.61 4.29 2.78
N VAL A 197 -36.30 3.49 1.97
CA VAL A 197 -35.74 2.29 1.34
C VAL A 197 -34.68 2.65 0.31
N THR A 198 -34.95 3.60 -0.57
CA THR A 198 -34.00 4.04 -1.62
C THR A 198 -32.77 4.70 -1.01
N ALA A 199 -32.91 5.50 0.05
CA ALA A 199 -31.79 6.10 0.77
C ALA A 199 -30.88 5.02 1.39
N SER A 200 -31.46 4.00 2.04
CA SER A 200 -30.71 2.89 2.66
C SER A 200 -29.97 2.03 1.60
N LEU A 201 -30.58 1.79 0.45
CA LEU A 201 -29.93 1.12 -0.68
C LEU A 201 -28.78 1.98 -1.25
N GLY A 202 -28.96 3.29 -1.28
CA GLY A 202 -27.91 4.23 -1.68
C GLY A 202 -26.66 4.10 -0.80
N VAL A 203 -26.83 4.03 0.52
CA VAL A 203 -25.74 3.78 1.48
C VAL A 203 -25.05 2.45 1.18
N ALA A 204 -25.80 1.37 0.97
CA ALA A 204 -25.27 0.06 0.65
C ALA A 204 -24.33 0.09 -0.56
N PHE A 205 -24.78 0.65 -1.68
CA PHE A 205 -24.00 0.72 -2.92
C PHE A 205 -22.79 1.65 -2.79
N ASN A 206 -22.93 2.80 -2.15
CA ASN A 206 -21.86 3.77 -1.97
C ASN A 206 -20.71 3.18 -1.13
N SER A 207 -21.00 2.42 -0.06
CA SER A 207 -19.99 1.79 0.78
C SER A 207 -19.10 0.84 -0.02
N THR A 208 -19.71 -0.06 -0.80
CA THR A 208 -18.93 -0.99 -1.63
C THR A 208 -18.20 -0.28 -2.77
N PHE A 209 -18.82 0.68 -3.42
CA PHE A 209 -18.22 1.43 -4.53
C PHE A 209 -16.92 2.12 -4.09
N VAL A 210 -16.96 2.87 -2.99
CA VAL A 210 -15.78 3.57 -2.45
C VAL A 210 -14.70 2.59 -2.01
N ALA A 211 -15.07 1.52 -1.29
CA ALA A 211 -14.13 0.49 -0.85
C ALA A 211 -13.40 -0.19 -2.02
N LEU A 212 -14.11 -0.51 -3.10
CA LEU A 212 -13.52 -1.11 -4.30
C LEU A 212 -12.57 -0.16 -5.02
N LEU A 213 -12.94 1.12 -5.17
CA LEU A 213 -12.05 2.12 -5.77
C LEU A 213 -10.75 2.27 -4.98
N ILE A 214 -10.84 2.37 -3.65
CA ILE A 214 -9.67 2.44 -2.77
C ILE A 214 -8.80 1.18 -2.93
N SER A 215 -9.41 -0.01 -2.98
CA SER A 215 -8.71 -1.28 -3.12
C SER A 215 -7.92 -1.38 -4.43
N ILE A 216 -8.49 -0.94 -5.54
CA ILE A 216 -7.80 -0.94 -6.84
C ILE A 216 -6.51 -0.10 -6.76
N VAL A 217 -6.59 1.09 -6.16
CA VAL A 217 -5.40 1.97 -6.01
C VAL A 217 -4.35 1.31 -5.12
N ILE A 218 -4.76 0.75 -3.97
CA ILE A 218 -3.82 0.11 -3.03
C ILE A 218 -3.18 -1.13 -3.67
N MET A 219 -3.95 -1.97 -4.37
CA MET A 219 -3.43 -3.15 -5.07
C MET A 219 -2.39 -2.77 -6.10
N PHE A 220 -2.65 -1.73 -6.91
CA PHE A 220 -1.69 -1.24 -7.89
C PHE A 220 -0.39 -0.79 -7.22
N LEU A 221 -0.48 0.03 -6.16
CA LEU A 221 0.70 0.53 -5.44
C LEU A 221 1.47 -0.60 -4.74
N THR A 222 0.78 -1.58 -4.16
CA THR A 222 1.40 -2.76 -3.55
C THR A 222 2.18 -3.55 -4.59
N HIS A 223 1.60 -3.75 -5.78
CA HIS A 223 2.29 -4.43 -6.87
C HIS A 223 3.55 -3.67 -7.32
N GLN A 224 3.49 -2.33 -7.43
CA GLN A 224 4.67 -1.52 -7.78
C GLN A 224 5.81 -1.67 -6.75
N ILE A 225 5.48 -1.70 -5.45
CA ILE A 225 6.49 -1.88 -4.40
C ILE A 225 7.09 -3.28 -4.47
N THR A 226 6.28 -4.32 -4.69
CA THR A 226 6.77 -5.70 -4.87
C THR A 226 7.77 -5.77 -6.02
N LEU A 227 7.43 -5.20 -7.19
CA LEU A 227 8.36 -5.14 -8.34
C LEU A 227 9.65 -4.39 -8.03
N MET A 228 9.59 -3.28 -7.28
CA MET A 228 10.80 -2.54 -6.87
C MET A 228 11.68 -3.39 -5.94
N GLN A 229 11.10 -4.16 -5.02
CA GLN A 229 11.81 -5.04 -4.11
C GLN A 229 12.49 -6.20 -4.86
N GLU A 230 11.75 -6.88 -5.73
CA GLU A 230 12.27 -7.95 -6.58
C GLU A 230 13.43 -7.46 -7.45
N ARG A 231 13.25 -6.30 -8.10
CA ARG A 231 14.30 -5.68 -8.90
C ARG A 231 15.55 -5.38 -8.07
N MET A 232 15.42 -4.83 -6.87
CA MET A 232 16.54 -4.54 -5.98
C MET A 232 17.33 -5.81 -5.63
N VAL A 233 16.64 -6.93 -5.35
CA VAL A 233 17.29 -8.21 -5.04
C VAL A 233 18.01 -8.75 -6.26
N MET A 234 17.38 -8.77 -7.44
CA MET A 234 18.00 -9.22 -8.69
C MET A 234 19.23 -8.38 -9.06
N GLU A 235 19.10 -7.04 -9.05
CA GLU A 235 20.23 -6.15 -9.37
C GLU A 235 21.39 -6.31 -8.36
N THR A 236 21.09 -6.64 -7.10
CA THR A 236 22.14 -6.94 -6.10
C THR A 236 22.87 -8.23 -6.42
N GLN A 237 22.16 -9.28 -6.82
CA GLN A 237 22.74 -10.54 -7.23
C GLN A 237 23.60 -10.36 -8.48
N ASP A 238 23.07 -9.72 -9.51
CA ASP A 238 23.79 -9.42 -10.77
C ASP A 238 25.05 -8.60 -10.51
N TYR A 239 24.96 -7.59 -9.62
CA TYR A 239 26.12 -6.80 -9.22
C TYR A 239 27.24 -7.67 -8.62
N CYS A 240 26.89 -8.59 -7.72
CA CYS A 240 27.85 -9.48 -7.10
C CYS A 240 28.44 -10.47 -8.11
N ASP A 241 27.64 -11.04 -9.00
CA ASP A 241 28.10 -12.00 -10.01
C ASP A 241 29.01 -11.34 -11.07
N TYR A 242 28.79 -10.03 -11.36
CA TYR A 242 29.62 -9.31 -12.34
C TYR A 242 30.92 -8.75 -11.74
N ASN A 243 30.91 -8.31 -10.48
CA ASN A 243 32.03 -7.57 -9.89
C ASN A 243 32.92 -8.43 -8.96
N LEU A 244 32.59 -9.68 -8.69
CA LEU A 244 33.36 -10.61 -7.88
C LEU A 244 33.80 -11.84 -8.66
#